data_958a37c7e5797729cd9ab3429641f7a9
#
_entry.id   958a37c7e5797729cd9ab3429641f7a9
#
_cell.length_a   1.000
_cell.length_b   1.000
_cell.length_c   1.000
_cell.angle_alpha   90.00
_cell.angle_beta   90.00
_cell.angle_gamma   90.00
#
_symmetry.space_group_name_H-M   'P 1'
#
loop_
_entity.id
_entity.type
_entity.pdbx_description
1 polymer ?
#
loop_
_entity_poly.entity_id
_entity_poly.type
_entity_poly.pdbx_seq_one_letter_code
_entity_poly.pdbx_strand_id
1 'polypeptide(L)'
;MPAELWVPGYAGPLDDLIDRIHRRIEQFAVEAGVERAFVEVELIDGVRYAVESLSPEPGYGFVTIRPHPGEDVPTELIVQIGSIKRIELRAAGEERGQFGFSVPSA
;
A
#
# COMPACT_ATOMS: atom_id res chain seq x y z
N MET A 1 -8.98 -2.68 28.60
CA MET A 1 -8.54 -1.67 28.44
C MET A 1 -7.42 -1.47 27.55
N PRO A 2 -6.88 -2.20 27.06
CA PRO A 2 -5.78 -2.02 26.26
C PRO A 2 -5.82 -1.06 25.14
N ALA A 3 -6.92 -0.93 24.50
CA ALA A 3 -6.96 0.00 23.41
C ALA A 3 -6.66 1.38 23.89
N GLU A 4 -7.09 1.63 25.05
CA GLU A 4 -6.85 2.92 25.57
C GLU A 4 -5.45 3.05 26.05
N LEU A 5 -4.68 2.02 25.99
CA LEU A 5 -3.29 2.10 26.35
C LEU A 5 -2.41 2.48 25.18
N TRP A 6 -3.01 2.86 24.06
CA TRP A 6 -2.20 3.33 22.95
C TRP A 6 -1.45 4.58 23.38
N VAL A 7 -0.16 4.61 23.11
CA VAL A 7 0.72 5.69 23.50
C VAL A 7 1.12 6.47 22.26
N PRO A 8 1.03 7.80 22.28
CA PRO A 8 1.45 8.57 21.11
C PRO A 8 2.89 8.26 20.73
N GLY A 9 3.12 8.09 19.47
CA GLY A 9 4.43 7.73 18.96
C GLY A 9 4.66 6.24 18.91
N TYR A 10 3.75 5.45 19.44
CA TYR A 10 3.87 4.01 19.43
C TYR A 10 3.05 3.48 18.25
N ALA A 11 3.60 2.51 17.53
CA ALA A 11 2.92 2.00 16.35
C ALA A 11 1.62 1.30 16.74
N GLY A 12 0.52 1.66 16.08
CA GLY A 12 -0.75 1.01 16.29
C GLY A 12 -0.90 -0.22 15.42
N PRO A 13 -2.01 -0.94 15.59
CA PRO A 13 -2.25 -2.15 14.78
C PRO A 13 -2.24 -1.88 13.28
N LEU A 14 -2.78 -0.74 12.86
CA LEU A 14 -2.82 -0.42 11.44
C LEU A 14 -1.43 -0.14 10.90
N ASP A 15 -0.59 0.56 11.69
CA ASP A 15 0.78 0.81 11.30
C ASP A 15 1.52 -0.51 11.12
N ASP A 16 1.29 -1.43 12.04
CA ASP A 16 1.95 -2.73 11.97
C ASP A 16 1.50 -3.50 10.73
N LEU A 17 0.21 -3.44 10.41
CA LEU A 17 -0.32 -4.12 9.23
C LEU A 17 0.33 -3.56 7.97
N ILE A 18 0.39 -2.24 7.86
CA ILE A 18 0.98 -1.62 6.68
C ILE A 18 2.46 -1.96 6.57
N ASP A 19 3.18 -1.99 7.69
CA ASP A 19 4.58 -2.40 7.69
C ASP A 19 4.73 -3.83 7.19
N ARG A 20 3.83 -4.71 7.59
CA ARG A 20 3.89 -6.10 7.15
C ARG A 20 3.62 -6.20 5.65
N ILE A 21 2.69 -5.41 5.16
CA ILE A 21 2.40 -5.38 3.73
C ILE A 21 3.63 -4.88 2.98
N HIS A 22 4.26 -3.81 3.47
CA HIS A 22 5.48 -3.28 2.84
C HIS A 22 6.56 -4.33 2.79
N ARG A 23 6.79 -5.04 3.89
CA ARG A 23 7.82 -6.06 3.92
C ARG A 23 7.51 -7.20 2.96
N ARG A 24 6.25 -7.55 2.83
CA ARG A 24 5.86 -8.62 1.91
C ARG A 24 6.10 -8.19 0.47
N ILE A 25 5.78 -6.93 0.16
CA ILE A 25 6.01 -6.41 -1.19
C ILE A 25 7.51 -6.42 -1.51
N GLU A 26 8.32 -5.98 -0.55
CA GLU A 26 9.76 -5.95 -0.73
C GLU A 26 10.32 -7.35 -0.92
N GLN A 27 9.86 -8.28 -0.10
CA GLN A 27 10.30 -9.66 -0.20
C GLN A 27 9.92 -10.27 -1.54
N PHE A 28 8.71 -9.96 -2.02
CA PHE A 28 8.25 -10.43 -3.31
C PHE A 28 9.17 -9.93 -4.42
N ALA A 29 9.54 -8.66 -4.38
CA ALA A 29 10.41 -8.09 -5.41
C ALA A 29 11.76 -8.80 -5.42
N VAL A 30 12.32 -9.07 -4.24
CA VAL A 30 13.59 -9.76 -4.14
C VAL A 30 13.48 -11.17 -4.73
N GLU A 31 12.43 -11.89 -4.35
CA GLU A 31 12.24 -13.26 -4.82
C GLU A 31 12.01 -13.31 -6.32
N ALA A 32 11.35 -12.30 -6.86
CA ALA A 32 11.07 -12.25 -8.29
C ALA A 32 12.23 -11.68 -9.10
N GLY A 33 13.25 -11.16 -8.42
CA GLY A 33 14.40 -10.61 -9.11
C GLY A 33 14.13 -9.29 -9.80
N VAL A 34 13.17 -8.52 -9.29
CA VAL A 34 12.86 -7.21 -9.86
C VAL A 34 13.20 -6.14 -8.85
N GLU A 35 13.47 -4.94 -9.35
CA GLU A 35 13.82 -3.85 -8.47
C GLU A 35 12.64 -3.40 -7.63
N ARG A 36 11.47 -3.34 -8.24
CA ARG A 36 10.25 -2.97 -7.55
C ARG A 36 9.10 -3.80 -8.08
N ALA A 37 8.24 -4.22 -7.17
CA ALA A 37 7.06 -4.98 -7.56
C ALA A 37 6.01 -4.04 -8.14
N PHE A 38 5.18 -4.56 -9.02
CA PHE A 38 3.99 -3.86 -9.48
C PHE A 38 2.86 -4.24 -8.52
N VAL A 39 2.20 -3.23 -7.96
CA VAL A 39 1.14 -3.47 -6.97
C VAL A 39 -0.16 -2.87 -7.48
N GLU A 40 -1.21 -3.66 -7.46
CA GLU A 40 -2.52 -3.19 -7.83
C GLU A 40 -3.47 -3.41 -6.67
N VAL A 41 -4.25 -2.39 -6.33
CA VAL A 41 -5.22 -2.48 -5.24
C VAL A 41 -6.61 -2.43 -5.85
N GLU A 42 -7.45 -3.37 -5.45
CA GLU A 42 -8.85 -3.37 -5.85
C GLU A 42 -9.70 -3.02 -4.63
N LEU A 43 -10.58 -2.06 -4.79
CA LEU A 43 -11.49 -1.67 -3.74
C LEU A 43 -12.79 -2.45 -3.84
N ILE A 44 -13.59 -2.41 -2.78
CA ILE A 44 -14.81 -3.23 -2.74
C ILE A 44 -15.82 -2.82 -3.81
N ASP A 45 -15.72 -1.62 -4.37
CA ASP A 45 -16.60 -1.20 -5.46
C ASP A 45 -16.09 -1.69 -6.82
N GLY A 46 -14.99 -2.43 -6.84
CA GLY A 46 -14.46 -2.99 -8.08
C GLY A 46 -13.45 -2.11 -8.77
N VAL A 47 -13.24 -0.90 -8.30
CA VAL A 47 -12.26 -0.02 -8.94
C VAL A 47 -10.86 -0.49 -8.57
N ARG A 48 -9.97 -0.45 -9.55
CA ARG A 48 -8.59 -0.90 -9.36
C ARG A 48 -7.64 0.24 -9.68
N TYR A 49 -6.55 0.27 -8.91
CA TYR A 49 -5.52 1.29 -9.10
C TYR A 49 -4.16 0.63 -9.07
N ALA A 50 -3.30 1.03 -10.01
CA ALA A 50 -1.87 0.74 -9.90
C ALA A 50 -1.33 1.70 -8.86
N VAL A 51 -0.68 1.19 -7.84
CA VAL A 51 -0.39 1.98 -6.64
C VAL A 51 1.09 2.25 -6.51
N GLU A 52 1.40 3.51 -6.27
CA GLU A 52 2.77 3.95 -6.04
C GLU A 52 3.17 3.77 -4.59
N SER A 53 2.27 4.05 -3.67
CA SER A 53 2.58 3.89 -2.26
C SER A 53 1.32 3.74 -1.43
N LEU A 54 1.49 3.20 -0.23
CA LEU A 54 0.42 2.96 0.70
C LEU A 54 0.91 3.40 2.07
N SER A 55 0.09 4.16 2.79
CA SER A 55 0.49 4.74 4.05
C SER A 55 -0.59 4.51 5.11
N PRO A 56 -0.22 4.33 6.38
CA PRO A 56 -1.20 4.16 7.45
C PRO A 56 -1.83 5.47 7.90
N GLU A 57 -1.48 6.58 7.24
CA GLU A 57 -2.06 7.86 7.58
C GLU A 57 -3.43 7.98 6.93
N PRO A 58 -4.38 8.67 7.55
CA PRO A 58 -4.25 9.40 8.81
C PRO A 58 -4.44 8.54 10.05
N GLY A 59 -4.73 7.27 9.89
CA GLY A 59 -4.95 6.41 11.03
C GLY A 59 -6.43 6.23 11.30
N TYR A 60 -6.76 5.67 12.48
CA TYR A 60 -8.15 5.44 12.88
C TYR A 60 -8.88 4.53 11.89
N GLY A 61 -8.17 3.55 11.33
CA GLY A 61 -8.77 2.62 10.40
C GLY A 61 -8.76 3.08 8.97
N PHE A 62 -8.22 4.26 8.70
CA PHE A 62 -8.09 4.77 7.33
C PHE A 62 -6.65 4.70 6.87
N VAL A 63 -6.48 4.52 5.59
CA VAL A 63 -5.14 4.48 4.97
C VAL A 63 -5.16 5.40 3.76
N THR A 64 -3.98 5.84 3.37
CA THR A 64 -3.83 6.65 2.16
C THR A 64 -3.23 5.79 1.07
N ILE A 65 -3.89 5.75 -0.06
CA ILE A 65 -3.40 5.09 -1.26
C ILE A 65 -2.99 6.19 -2.23
N ARG A 66 -1.76 6.10 -2.73
CA ARG A 66 -1.30 7.03 -3.75
C ARG A 66 -1.16 6.27 -5.06
N PRO A 67 -2.13 6.42 -5.97
CA PRO A 67 -2.05 5.75 -7.27
C PRO A 67 -0.96 6.38 -8.12
N HIS A 68 -0.50 5.63 -9.11
CA HIS A 68 0.37 6.22 -10.12
C HIS A 68 -0.43 7.25 -10.91
N PRO A 69 0.19 8.37 -11.28
CA PRO A 69 -0.52 9.42 -12.00
C PRO A 69 -1.11 8.92 -13.31
N GLY A 70 -2.25 9.46 -13.66
CA GLY A 70 -2.89 9.11 -14.90
C GLY A 70 -4.10 9.97 -15.10
N GLU A 71 -4.70 9.87 -16.28
CA GLU A 71 -5.89 10.62 -16.60
C GLU A 71 -7.03 10.08 -15.76
N ASP A 72 -7.80 10.98 -15.16
CA ASP A 72 -8.95 10.60 -14.33
C ASP A 72 -8.57 9.76 -13.12
N VAL A 73 -7.30 9.83 -12.71
CA VAL A 73 -6.83 9.12 -11.52
C VAL A 73 -6.64 10.14 -10.42
N PRO A 74 -7.24 9.91 -9.24
CA PRO A 74 -7.04 10.85 -8.13
C PRO A 74 -5.59 10.83 -7.68
N THR A 75 -5.15 11.95 -7.14
CA THR A 75 -3.78 12.05 -6.64
C THR A 75 -3.60 11.20 -5.41
N GLU A 76 -4.58 11.21 -4.54
CA GLU A 76 -4.55 10.40 -3.32
C GLU A 76 -5.96 9.97 -2.98
N LEU A 77 -6.05 8.80 -2.36
CA LEU A 77 -7.32 8.29 -1.85
C LEU A 77 -7.13 7.97 -0.38
N ILE A 78 -8.03 8.45 0.44
CA ILE A 78 -8.06 8.07 1.85
C ILE A 78 -9.27 7.17 2.01
N VAL A 79 -9.03 5.91 2.34
CA VAL A 79 -10.10 4.92 2.41
C VAL A 79 -10.00 4.14 3.70
N GLN A 80 -11.12 3.56 4.12
CA GLN A 80 -11.08 2.63 5.25
C GLN A 80 -10.32 1.40 4.81
N ILE A 81 -9.53 0.85 5.73
CA ILE A 81 -8.73 -0.33 5.41
C ILE A 81 -9.63 -1.47 4.94
N GLY A 82 -10.85 -1.56 5.48
CA GLY A 82 -11.79 -2.59 5.07
C GLY A 82 -12.37 -2.41 3.68
N SER A 83 -12.11 -1.25 3.04
CA SER A 83 -12.54 -1.03 1.67
C SER A 83 -11.60 -1.66 0.67
N ILE A 84 -10.45 -2.13 1.10
CA ILE A 84 -9.52 -2.79 0.22
C ILE A 84 -9.90 -4.26 0.14
N LYS A 85 -10.28 -4.68 -1.07
CA LYS A 85 -10.70 -6.04 -1.28
C LYS A 85 -9.51 -6.93 -1.56
N ARG A 86 -8.52 -6.43 -2.29
CA ARG A 86 -7.41 -7.27 -2.73
C ARG A 86 -6.22 -6.42 -3.09
N ILE A 87 -5.05 -6.92 -2.77
CA ILE A 87 -3.79 -6.32 -3.19
C ILE A 87 -3.06 -7.38 -3.99
N GLU A 88 -2.78 -7.09 -5.27
CA GLU A 88 -2.09 -8.02 -6.15
C GLU A 88 -0.66 -7.57 -6.38
N LEU A 89 0.25 -8.51 -6.32
CA LEU A 89 1.66 -8.24 -6.56
C LEU A 89 2.07 -8.95 -7.83
N ARG A 90 2.81 -8.24 -8.69
CA ARG A 90 3.30 -8.81 -9.93
C ARG A 90 4.75 -8.43 -10.14
N ALA A 91 5.48 -9.33 -10.79
CA ALA A 91 6.82 -9.03 -11.23
C ALA A 91 6.68 -8.24 -12.52
N ALA A 92 6.71 -6.91 -12.41
CA ALA A 92 6.50 -6.06 -13.56
C ALA A 92 7.64 -6.19 -14.54
N GLY A 93 7.33 -6.15 -15.82
CA GLY A 93 8.34 -6.09 -16.84
C GLY A 93 9.02 -4.73 -16.86
N GLU A 94 10.05 -4.61 -17.67
CA GLU A 94 10.82 -3.39 -17.71
C GLU A 94 9.99 -2.19 -18.11
N GLU A 95 9.03 -2.42 -19.00
CA GLU A 95 8.19 -1.32 -19.46
C GLU A 95 7.31 -0.79 -18.35
N ARG A 96 7.19 -1.54 -17.26
CA ARG A 96 6.38 -1.12 -16.13
C ARG A 96 7.21 -0.70 -14.94
N GLY A 97 8.52 -0.60 -15.10
CA GLY A 97 9.39 -0.27 -13.98
C GLY A 97 9.03 1.05 -13.34
N GLN A 98 8.58 2.01 -14.15
CA GLN A 98 8.22 3.31 -13.63
C GLN A 98 6.94 3.29 -12.82
N PHE A 99 6.19 2.22 -12.88
CA PHE A 99 4.95 2.09 -12.14
C PHE A 99 5.11 1.19 -10.92
N GLY A 100 6.34 0.92 -10.53
CA GLY A 100 6.57 0.07 -9.37
C GLY A 100 6.16 0.75 -8.09
N PHE A 101 5.97 -0.07 -7.07
CA PHE A 101 5.59 0.39 -5.76
C PHE A 101 6.83 0.88 -5.00
N SER A 102 6.70 2.01 -4.32
CA SER A 102 7.79 2.57 -3.53
C SER A 102 7.63 2.16 -2.08
N VAL A 103 8.58 1.37 -1.59
CA VAL A 103 8.55 0.94 -0.19
C VAL A 103 9.46 1.88 0.58
N PRO A 104 8.98 2.43 1.70
CA PRO A 104 9.81 3.35 2.48
C PRO A 104 11.07 2.66 2.95
N SER A 105 12.18 3.39 2.89
CA SER A 105 13.43 2.87 3.40
C SER A 105 13.42 2.93 4.91
N ALA A 106 13.87 1.87 5.51
CA ALA A 106 13.89 1.81 6.96
C ALA A 106 15.02 2.65 7.52
#